data_ea592f59aff16f8c2e610083cd0751f9
#
_entry.id   ea592f59aff16f8c2e610083cd0751f9
#
_cell.length_a   1.000
_cell.length_b   1.000
_cell.length_c   1.000
_cell.angle_alpha   90.00
_cell.angle_beta   90.00
_cell.angle_gamma   90.00
#
_symmetry.space_group_name_H-M   'P 1'
#
loop_
_entity.id
_entity.type
_entity.pdbx_description
1 polymer ?
#
loop_
_entity_poly.entity_id
_entity_poly.type
_entity_poly.pdbx_seq_one_letter_code
_entity_poly.pdbx_strand_id
1 'polypeptide(L)'
;TPANIDARTVRSELPSGMKLALLPKATRGQTVSGTIRLHFGTEPALSGKATTASLAGAMLMRGTTAHTRLQLKDEFDRLKAQVGLRGTAEGVTVSFTTVRANLPAVLRLAGEVLRQASFDSTEFVTLQRERLAALESQRTDPIALAQTALARATQAYAPGHPRYVSTIEERIANTQAVTVADARRFWVEFYGVGAGEAAIVGDFDQGEVSAALTEVFGAWKSPAAYTRIPELYADKPAVTEQIETPDKANAILLAGTNLRLSESDPGYPALAIGDYIYGGSAFDSRLIVRMRQEEGLSYGAGSALDVSPEDQAGQLLVYAISAPENTGKVVTAFREVTDSAVAGGFTPEEVSKGKAGYLQQLQLARTDDSQLSGQLTERLFLGRTMQWDATLESAIGALTPAQVSAGFRAFVNPSRMTVITAGDFAKGKAPPAQP
;
A
#
# COMPACT_ATOMS: atom_id res chain seq x y z
N THR A 1 -13.75 -6.93 -18.45
CA THR A 1 -14.25 -5.55 -18.28
C THR A 1 -14.87 -5.37 -16.90
N PRO A 2 -14.86 -4.14 -16.32
CA PRO A 2 -15.53 -3.88 -15.04
C PRO A 2 -17.00 -4.31 -15.02
N ALA A 3 -17.76 -4.02 -16.09
CA ALA A 3 -19.17 -4.39 -16.19
C ALA A 3 -19.40 -5.92 -16.15
N ASN A 4 -18.53 -6.70 -16.80
CA ASN A 4 -18.63 -8.17 -16.76
C ASN A 4 -18.35 -8.72 -15.35
N ILE A 5 -17.33 -8.18 -14.68
CA ILE A 5 -17.00 -8.56 -13.30
C ILE A 5 -18.16 -8.20 -12.38
N ASP A 6 -18.70 -7.00 -12.52
CA ASP A 6 -19.79 -6.50 -11.69
C ASP A 6 -21.06 -7.37 -11.79
N ALA A 7 -21.45 -7.71 -13.00
CA ALA A 7 -22.63 -8.55 -13.30
C ALA A 7 -22.52 -9.98 -12.73
N ARG A 8 -21.31 -10.48 -12.52
CA ARG A 8 -21.03 -11.85 -12.03
C ARG A 8 -20.69 -11.90 -10.55
N THR A 9 -20.40 -10.75 -9.94
CA THR A 9 -20.05 -10.67 -8.51
C THR A 9 -21.30 -10.73 -7.66
N VAL A 10 -21.42 -11.76 -6.84
CA VAL A 10 -22.50 -11.92 -5.86
C VAL A 10 -22.10 -11.20 -4.58
N ARG A 11 -22.90 -10.24 -4.15
CA ARG A 11 -22.68 -9.46 -2.93
C ARG A 11 -23.69 -9.87 -1.87
N SER A 12 -23.22 -10.00 -0.64
CA SER A 12 -24.06 -10.33 0.52
C SER A 12 -23.40 -9.78 1.80
N GLU A 13 -24.09 -9.95 2.92
CA GLU A 13 -23.60 -9.56 4.23
C GLU A 13 -23.86 -10.69 5.23
N LEU A 14 -22.88 -10.97 6.10
CA LEU A 14 -23.02 -11.93 7.18
C LEU A 14 -23.80 -11.33 8.38
N PRO A 15 -24.38 -12.16 9.26
CA PRO A 15 -25.05 -11.67 10.48
C PRO A 15 -24.14 -10.81 11.40
N SER A 16 -22.83 -10.99 11.30
CA SER A 16 -21.84 -10.16 11.99
C SER A 16 -21.75 -8.72 11.45
N GLY A 17 -22.23 -8.45 10.24
CA GLY A 17 -22.04 -7.20 9.51
C GLY A 17 -20.90 -7.24 8.47
N MET A 18 -20.21 -8.37 8.34
CA MET A 18 -19.14 -8.52 7.35
C MET A 18 -19.71 -8.55 5.93
N LYS A 19 -19.22 -7.68 5.06
CA LYS A 19 -19.63 -7.63 3.65
C LYS A 19 -18.86 -8.64 2.81
N LEU A 20 -19.52 -9.28 1.87
CA LEU A 20 -18.95 -10.30 1.01
C LEU A 20 -19.07 -9.93 -0.47
N ALA A 21 -18.04 -10.24 -1.26
CA ALA A 21 -18.06 -10.23 -2.73
C ALA A 21 -17.52 -11.57 -3.24
N LEU A 22 -18.37 -12.38 -3.84
CA LEU A 22 -18.02 -13.69 -4.35
C LEU A 22 -18.09 -13.67 -5.87
N LEU A 23 -16.98 -13.99 -6.55
CA LEU A 23 -16.88 -14.05 -8.00
C LEU A 23 -16.44 -15.45 -8.44
N PRO A 24 -17.38 -16.42 -8.53
CA PRO A 24 -17.08 -17.76 -9.03
C PRO A 24 -16.78 -17.72 -10.53
N LYS A 25 -15.67 -18.36 -10.92
CA LYS A 25 -15.26 -18.53 -12.31
C LYS A 25 -14.36 -19.75 -12.46
N ALA A 26 -14.44 -20.44 -13.59
CA ALA A 26 -13.49 -21.50 -13.88
C ALA A 26 -12.08 -20.94 -14.04
N THR A 27 -11.10 -21.59 -13.39
CA THR A 27 -9.68 -21.25 -13.48
C THR A 27 -8.85 -22.48 -13.84
N ARG A 28 -7.69 -22.25 -14.47
CA ARG A 28 -6.74 -23.32 -14.70
C ARG A 28 -6.21 -23.83 -13.35
N GLY A 29 -6.29 -25.15 -13.11
CA GLY A 29 -5.86 -25.76 -11.85
C GLY A 29 -6.81 -25.52 -10.68
N GLN A 30 -8.03 -25.06 -10.94
CA GLN A 30 -9.06 -24.80 -9.92
C GLN A 30 -8.57 -23.85 -8.82
N THR A 31 -7.78 -22.85 -9.21
CA THR A 31 -7.23 -21.87 -8.26
C THR A 31 -8.30 -20.92 -7.75
N VAL A 32 -8.13 -20.51 -6.51
CA VAL A 32 -8.98 -19.52 -5.81
C VAL A 32 -8.09 -18.55 -5.07
N SER A 33 -8.37 -17.27 -5.20
CA SER A 33 -7.74 -16.20 -4.42
C SER A 33 -8.77 -15.51 -3.55
N GLY A 34 -8.37 -15.07 -2.36
CA GLY A 34 -9.24 -14.34 -1.47
C GLY A 34 -8.49 -13.28 -0.67
N THR A 35 -9.23 -12.24 -0.34
CA THR A 35 -8.79 -11.17 0.55
C THR A 35 -9.84 -10.96 1.63
N ILE A 36 -9.41 -10.96 2.89
CA ILE A 36 -10.22 -10.64 4.07
C ILE A 36 -9.60 -9.41 4.69
N ARG A 37 -10.39 -8.37 4.91
CA ARG A 37 -9.96 -7.14 5.57
C ARG A 37 -10.84 -6.86 6.78
N LEU A 38 -10.22 -6.55 7.90
CA LEU A 38 -10.90 -6.12 9.11
C LEU A 38 -10.46 -4.69 9.41
N HIS A 39 -11.42 -3.85 9.77
CA HIS A 39 -11.19 -2.51 10.27
C HIS A 39 -11.56 -2.44 11.73
N PHE A 40 -10.82 -1.68 12.52
CA PHE A 40 -11.09 -1.59 13.94
C PHE A 40 -10.72 -0.25 14.56
N GLY A 41 -11.41 0.05 15.65
CA GLY A 41 -11.16 1.20 16.49
C GLY A 41 -11.72 2.51 15.96
N THR A 42 -11.51 3.52 16.75
CA THR A 42 -11.72 4.93 16.46
C THR A 42 -10.42 5.67 16.66
N GLU A 43 -10.24 6.86 16.11
CA GLU A 43 -9.02 7.64 16.31
C GLU A 43 -8.63 7.76 17.80
N PRO A 44 -9.51 8.15 18.74
CA PRO A 44 -9.17 8.20 20.16
C PRO A 44 -8.80 6.84 20.76
N ALA A 45 -9.51 5.76 20.37
CA ALA A 45 -9.25 4.42 20.89
C ALA A 45 -7.91 3.85 20.44
N LEU A 46 -7.44 4.22 19.25
CA LEU A 46 -6.18 3.77 18.65
C LEU A 46 -4.99 4.69 18.97
N SER A 47 -5.25 5.83 19.63
CA SER A 47 -4.19 6.79 19.96
C SER A 47 -3.06 6.14 20.75
N GLY A 48 -1.83 6.33 20.31
CA GLY A 48 -0.61 5.76 20.91
C GLY A 48 -0.43 4.25 20.74
N LYS A 49 -1.33 3.56 20.02
CA LYS A 49 -1.30 2.08 19.90
C LYS A 49 -0.75 1.56 18.58
N ALA A 50 -0.22 2.41 17.68
CA ALA A 50 0.21 1.98 16.34
C ALA A 50 1.26 0.84 16.38
N THR A 51 2.27 0.93 17.23
CA THR A 51 3.29 -0.12 17.39
C THR A 51 2.71 -1.39 17.99
N THR A 52 1.85 -1.26 19.03
CA THR A 52 1.15 -2.39 19.64
C THR A 52 0.28 -3.14 18.63
N ALA A 53 -0.48 -2.41 17.82
CA ALA A 53 -1.31 -2.97 16.74
C ALA A 53 -0.48 -3.73 15.70
N SER A 54 0.65 -3.15 15.29
CA SER A 54 1.56 -3.79 14.33
C SER A 54 2.16 -5.09 14.88
N LEU A 55 2.57 -5.10 16.15
CA LEU A 55 3.09 -6.32 16.78
C LEU A 55 1.98 -7.35 17.04
N ALA A 56 0.78 -6.92 17.43
CA ALA A 56 -0.36 -7.82 17.57
C ALA A 56 -0.68 -8.53 16.25
N GLY A 57 -0.74 -7.78 15.13
CA GLY A 57 -0.94 -8.36 13.81
C GLY A 57 0.17 -9.35 13.41
N ALA A 58 1.42 -9.03 13.71
CA ALA A 58 2.55 -9.90 13.41
C ALA A 58 2.57 -11.20 14.26
N MET A 59 1.94 -11.19 15.43
CA MET A 59 1.82 -12.38 16.29
C MET A 59 0.83 -13.41 15.76
N LEU A 60 -0.15 -13.04 14.93
CA LEU A 60 -1.22 -13.94 14.50
C LEU A 60 -0.69 -15.18 13.77
N MET A 61 0.34 -15.02 12.93
CA MET A 61 0.96 -16.14 12.20
C MET A 61 2.05 -16.87 13.01
N ARG A 62 2.23 -16.52 14.29
CA ARG A 62 3.25 -17.14 15.17
C ARG A 62 2.71 -18.23 16.08
N GLY A 63 1.50 -18.67 15.86
CA GLY A 63 0.85 -19.78 16.53
C GLY A 63 -0.54 -19.44 17.02
N THR A 64 -1.35 -20.47 17.13
CA THR A 64 -2.71 -20.43 17.66
C THR A 64 -2.78 -21.28 18.92
N THR A 65 -3.96 -21.39 19.53
CA THR A 65 -4.20 -22.31 20.65
C THR A 65 -4.13 -23.78 20.22
N ALA A 66 -4.29 -24.08 18.92
CA ALA A 66 -4.26 -25.43 18.39
C ALA A 66 -2.95 -25.79 17.67
N HIS A 67 -2.28 -24.81 17.09
CA HIS A 67 -1.10 -25.03 16.26
C HIS A 67 0.07 -24.13 16.65
N THR A 68 1.27 -24.70 16.75
CA THR A 68 2.50 -23.92 16.79
C THR A 68 2.75 -23.21 15.47
N ARG A 69 3.67 -22.26 15.44
CA ARG A 69 4.08 -21.55 14.19
C ARG A 69 4.48 -22.51 13.07
N LEU A 70 5.23 -23.57 13.40
CA LEU A 70 5.65 -24.56 12.40
C LEU A 70 4.46 -25.38 11.91
N GLN A 71 3.61 -25.83 12.80
CA GLN A 71 2.40 -26.58 12.43
C GLN A 71 1.44 -25.76 11.58
N LEU A 72 1.27 -24.45 11.86
CA LEU A 72 0.50 -23.55 10.99
C LEU A 72 1.05 -23.50 9.57
N LYS A 73 2.38 -23.38 9.47
CA LYS A 73 3.04 -23.38 8.16
C LYS A 73 2.80 -24.70 7.43
N ASP A 74 3.00 -25.83 8.11
CA ASP A 74 2.81 -27.16 7.52
C ASP A 74 1.35 -27.39 7.08
N GLU A 75 0.36 -26.88 7.85
CA GLU A 75 -1.05 -26.97 7.49
C GLU A 75 -1.38 -26.13 6.26
N PHE A 76 -0.87 -24.88 6.16
CA PHE A 76 -1.05 -24.09 4.94
C PHE A 76 -0.39 -24.75 3.73
N ASP A 77 0.82 -25.29 3.89
CA ASP A 77 1.51 -26.01 2.83
C ASP A 77 0.73 -27.26 2.39
N ARG A 78 0.19 -28.03 3.33
CA ARG A 78 -0.67 -29.20 3.06
C ARG A 78 -1.94 -28.81 2.28
N LEU A 79 -2.51 -27.67 2.60
CA LEU A 79 -3.68 -27.10 1.93
C LEU A 79 -3.33 -26.39 0.60
N LYS A 80 -2.05 -26.44 0.16
CA LYS A 80 -1.56 -25.71 -1.02
C LYS A 80 -1.93 -24.23 -0.95
N ALA A 81 -1.92 -23.65 0.24
CA ALA A 81 -2.30 -22.29 0.47
C ALA A 81 -1.06 -21.41 0.64
N GLN A 82 -0.98 -20.35 -0.14
CA GLN A 82 -0.07 -19.23 0.11
C GLN A 82 -0.88 -18.17 0.86
N VAL A 83 -0.45 -17.83 2.07
CA VAL A 83 -1.19 -16.89 2.93
C VAL A 83 -0.26 -15.75 3.35
N GLY A 84 -0.70 -14.53 3.12
CA GLY A 84 -0.09 -13.31 3.60
C GLY A 84 -0.99 -12.65 4.65
N LEU A 85 -0.41 -12.15 5.74
CA LEU A 85 -1.13 -11.38 6.74
C LEU A 85 -0.38 -10.09 7.05
N ARG A 86 -1.09 -8.97 7.02
CA ARG A 86 -0.55 -7.64 7.33
C ARG A 86 -1.46 -6.93 8.32
N GLY A 87 -0.94 -6.66 9.52
CA GLY A 87 -1.58 -5.80 10.52
C GLY A 87 -1.07 -4.36 10.42
N THR A 88 -1.97 -3.42 10.60
CA THR A 88 -1.71 -1.98 10.69
C THR A 88 -2.31 -1.42 11.97
N ALA A 89 -2.16 -0.13 12.21
CA ALA A 89 -2.81 0.53 13.34
C ALA A 89 -4.34 0.45 13.28
N GLU A 90 -4.92 0.42 12.09
CA GLU A 90 -6.36 0.58 11.85
C GLU A 90 -7.04 -0.70 11.34
N GLY A 91 -6.29 -1.79 11.13
CA GLY A 91 -6.87 -2.98 10.55
C GLY A 91 -5.89 -4.12 10.30
N VAL A 92 -6.43 -5.23 9.83
CA VAL A 92 -5.65 -6.38 9.36
C VAL A 92 -6.18 -6.87 8.03
N THR A 93 -5.26 -7.21 7.14
CA THR A 93 -5.59 -7.83 5.86
C THR A 93 -4.97 -9.21 5.79
N VAL A 94 -5.77 -10.20 5.43
CA VAL A 94 -5.34 -11.57 5.09
C VAL A 94 -5.58 -11.78 3.61
N SER A 95 -4.55 -12.14 2.87
CA SER A 95 -4.66 -12.55 1.47
C SER A 95 -4.23 -14.01 1.34
N PHE A 96 -4.90 -14.75 0.50
CA PHE A 96 -4.54 -16.14 0.25
C PHE A 96 -4.81 -16.57 -1.18
N THR A 97 -4.08 -17.58 -1.61
CA THR A 97 -4.34 -18.32 -2.84
C THR A 97 -4.29 -19.81 -2.51
N THR A 98 -5.24 -20.59 -3.00
CA THR A 98 -5.32 -22.04 -2.82
C THR A 98 -6.04 -22.69 -4.02
N VAL A 99 -6.49 -23.93 -3.88
CA VAL A 99 -7.32 -24.64 -4.86
C VAL A 99 -8.71 -24.92 -4.29
N ARG A 100 -9.69 -25.05 -5.18
CA ARG A 100 -11.11 -25.29 -4.85
C ARG A 100 -11.33 -26.30 -3.71
N ALA A 101 -10.73 -27.48 -3.83
CA ALA A 101 -10.92 -28.57 -2.87
C ALA A 101 -10.48 -28.20 -1.43
N ASN A 102 -9.55 -27.27 -1.28
CA ASN A 102 -8.97 -26.89 0.01
C ASN A 102 -9.55 -25.59 0.57
N LEU A 103 -10.31 -24.83 -0.23
CA LEU A 103 -10.78 -23.50 0.16
C LEU A 103 -11.55 -23.47 1.49
N PRO A 104 -12.52 -24.34 1.77
CA PRO A 104 -13.22 -24.32 3.06
C PRO A 104 -12.27 -24.53 4.25
N ALA A 105 -11.27 -25.41 4.10
CA ALA A 105 -10.29 -25.66 5.15
C ALA A 105 -9.34 -24.44 5.32
N VAL A 106 -8.94 -23.78 4.25
CA VAL A 106 -8.13 -22.55 4.30
C VAL A 106 -8.90 -21.43 5.00
N LEU A 107 -10.19 -21.27 4.73
CA LEU A 107 -11.03 -20.27 5.41
C LEU A 107 -11.14 -20.54 6.91
N ARG A 108 -11.30 -21.81 7.33
CA ARG A 108 -11.32 -22.19 8.76
C ARG A 108 -9.97 -21.92 9.43
N LEU A 109 -8.86 -22.26 8.76
CA LEU A 109 -7.53 -22.04 9.30
C LEU A 109 -7.19 -20.53 9.39
N ALA A 110 -7.60 -19.74 8.40
CA ALA A 110 -7.48 -18.27 8.45
C ALA A 110 -8.33 -17.69 9.60
N GLY A 111 -9.52 -18.23 9.81
CA GLY A 111 -10.36 -17.87 10.96
C GLY A 111 -9.73 -18.25 12.31
N GLU A 112 -9.08 -19.40 12.39
CA GLU A 112 -8.31 -19.81 13.59
C GLU A 112 -7.18 -18.82 13.87
N VAL A 113 -6.38 -18.48 12.86
CA VAL A 113 -5.28 -17.50 12.98
C VAL A 113 -5.80 -16.15 13.48
N LEU A 114 -6.92 -15.67 12.97
CA LEU A 114 -7.49 -14.37 13.36
C LEU A 114 -8.11 -14.38 14.75
N ARG A 115 -8.72 -15.51 15.19
CA ARG A 115 -9.58 -15.60 16.36
C ARG A 115 -8.97 -16.34 17.55
N GLN A 116 -7.92 -17.13 17.34
CA GLN A 116 -7.36 -18.05 18.33
C GLN A 116 -5.84 -17.92 18.45
N ALA A 117 -5.28 -16.75 18.13
CA ALA A 117 -3.85 -16.50 18.25
C ALA A 117 -3.36 -16.75 19.70
N SER A 118 -2.27 -17.48 19.86
CA SER A 118 -1.76 -17.92 21.17
C SER A 118 -1.08 -16.80 21.96
N PHE A 119 -0.46 -15.84 21.26
CA PHE A 119 0.41 -14.83 21.87
C PHE A 119 1.46 -15.43 22.79
N ASP A 120 2.17 -16.47 22.30
CA ASP A 120 3.26 -17.11 23.02
C ASP A 120 4.37 -16.12 23.32
N SER A 121 4.86 -16.12 24.59
CA SER A 121 5.86 -15.15 25.03
C SER A 121 7.23 -15.34 24.37
N THR A 122 7.60 -16.58 24.05
CA THR A 122 8.88 -16.89 23.39
C THR A 122 8.85 -16.40 21.93
N GLU A 123 7.73 -16.63 21.22
CA GLU A 123 7.52 -16.11 19.87
C GLU A 123 7.47 -14.58 19.87
N PHE A 124 6.87 -13.95 20.88
CA PHE A 124 6.85 -12.50 21.00
C PHE A 124 8.25 -11.91 21.19
N VAL A 125 9.07 -12.47 22.07
CA VAL A 125 10.45 -12.03 22.28
C VAL A 125 11.27 -12.19 21.00
N THR A 126 11.06 -13.27 20.26
CA THR A 126 11.71 -13.50 18.96
C THR A 126 11.29 -12.45 17.95
N LEU A 127 9.99 -12.17 17.80
CA LEU A 127 9.45 -11.13 16.95
C LEU A 127 10.01 -9.75 17.30
N GLN A 128 10.01 -9.40 18.58
CA GLN A 128 10.52 -8.09 19.04
C GLN A 128 12.00 -7.93 18.70
N ARG A 129 12.82 -8.96 18.88
CA ARG A 129 14.24 -8.95 18.52
C ARG A 129 14.45 -8.82 17.02
N GLU A 130 13.70 -9.56 16.21
CA GLU A 130 13.75 -9.43 14.74
C GLU A 130 13.38 -8.01 14.29
N ARG A 131 12.34 -7.42 14.90
CA ARG A 131 11.89 -6.06 14.60
C ARG A 131 12.93 -5.01 14.98
N LEU A 132 13.52 -5.13 16.15
CA LEU A 132 14.59 -4.22 16.61
C LEU A 132 15.82 -4.30 15.72
N ALA A 133 16.26 -5.50 15.33
CA ALA A 133 17.38 -5.66 14.40
C ALA A 133 17.10 -5.03 13.04
N ALA A 134 15.88 -5.17 12.52
CA ALA A 134 15.47 -4.52 11.28
C ALA A 134 15.45 -2.98 11.41
N LEU A 135 15.00 -2.44 12.52
CA LEU A 135 15.02 -0.99 12.79
C LEU A 135 16.45 -0.46 12.94
N GLU A 136 17.34 -1.19 13.63
CA GLU A 136 18.75 -0.80 13.72
C GLU A 136 19.43 -0.75 12.33
N SER A 137 19.14 -1.70 11.44
CA SER A 137 19.68 -1.67 10.09
C SER A 137 19.21 -0.46 9.27
N GLN A 138 18.03 0.08 9.57
CA GLN A 138 17.49 1.27 8.91
C GLN A 138 18.20 2.56 9.28
N ARG A 139 18.95 2.61 10.39
CA ARG A 139 19.72 3.81 10.81
C ARG A 139 20.76 4.27 9.80
N THR A 140 21.23 3.36 8.96
CA THR A 140 22.24 3.65 7.93
C THR A 140 21.76 3.34 6.52
N ASP A 141 20.49 2.96 6.36
CA ASP A 141 19.93 2.67 5.05
C ASP A 141 19.44 3.96 4.38
N PRO A 142 20.00 4.37 3.23
CA PRO A 142 19.63 5.64 2.59
C PRO A 142 18.15 5.69 2.19
N ILE A 143 17.57 4.57 1.77
CA ILE A 143 16.16 4.50 1.35
C ILE A 143 15.26 4.71 2.57
N ALA A 144 15.50 3.98 3.65
CA ALA A 144 14.69 4.07 4.87
C ALA A 144 14.76 5.46 5.51
N LEU A 145 15.94 6.09 5.52
CA LEU A 145 16.14 7.44 6.03
C LEU A 145 15.42 8.48 5.17
N ALA A 146 15.59 8.43 3.85
CA ALA A 146 14.91 9.35 2.94
C ALA A 146 13.38 9.20 2.98
N GLN A 147 12.86 7.97 3.03
CA GLN A 147 11.43 7.71 3.19
C GLN A 147 10.88 8.28 4.50
N THR A 148 11.58 8.06 5.61
CA THR A 148 11.17 8.59 6.91
C THR A 148 11.21 10.12 6.90
N ALA A 149 12.26 10.75 6.36
CA ALA A 149 12.40 12.21 6.27
C ALA A 149 11.28 12.82 5.42
N LEU A 150 11.03 12.29 4.22
CA LEU A 150 9.95 12.78 3.34
C LEU A 150 8.58 12.63 4.00
N ALA A 151 8.26 11.43 4.52
CA ALA A 151 6.98 11.19 5.16
C ALA A 151 6.74 12.09 6.37
N ARG A 152 7.78 12.37 7.16
CA ARG A 152 7.71 13.32 8.28
C ARG A 152 7.55 14.77 7.85
N ALA A 153 8.23 15.18 6.77
CA ALA A 153 8.10 16.53 6.24
C ALA A 153 6.70 16.82 5.66
N THR A 154 6.03 15.79 5.15
CA THR A 154 4.72 15.90 4.48
C THR A 154 3.52 15.51 5.34
N GLN A 155 3.71 14.85 6.49
CA GLN A 155 2.60 14.33 7.30
C GLN A 155 1.69 15.42 7.88
N ALA A 156 0.40 15.08 7.99
CA ALA A 156 -0.62 15.89 8.65
C ALA A 156 -0.79 15.59 10.15
N TYR A 157 -0.19 14.50 10.65
CA TYR A 157 -0.55 13.89 11.92
C TYR A 157 0.43 14.25 13.03
N ALA A 158 -0.11 14.52 14.23
CA ALA A 158 0.65 14.78 15.45
C ALA A 158 1.06 13.47 16.16
N PRO A 159 2.07 13.49 17.04
CA PRO A 159 2.41 12.36 17.89
C PRO A 159 1.18 11.80 18.63
N GLY A 160 1.06 10.49 18.65
CA GLY A 160 -0.09 9.77 19.23
C GLY A 160 -1.17 9.41 18.21
N HIS A 161 -1.31 10.12 17.11
CA HIS A 161 -2.26 9.74 16.06
C HIS A 161 -1.87 8.37 15.43
N PRO A 162 -2.83 7.47 15.10
CA PRO A 162 -2.53 6.15 14.52
C PRO A 162 -1.67 6.18 13.26
N ARG A 163 -1.77 7.27 12.48
CA ARG A 163 -1.01 7.48 11.23
C ARG A 163 0.23 8.36 11.40
N TYR A 164 0.60 8.70 12.63
CA TYR A 164 1.81 9.49 12.88
C TYR A 164 3.07 8.74 12.39
N VAL A 165 3.90 9.44 11.63
CA VAL A 165 5.18 8.90 11.16
C VAL A 165 6.24 9.15 12.21
N SER A 166 6.57 8.09 12.96
CA SER A 166 7.60 8.12 14.00
C SER A 166 9.01 8.11 13.40
N THR A 167 9.98 8.71 14.12
CA THR A 167 11.41 8.52 13.82
C THR A 167 11.83 7.07 14.02
N ILE A 168 13.03 6.71 13.56
CA ILE A 168 13.59 5.36 13.80
C ILE A 168 13.76 5.14 15.31
N GLU A 169 14.25 6.15 16.04
CA GLU A 169 14.44 6.12 17.49
C GLU A 169 13.13 5.93 18.24
N GLU A 170 12.08 6.67 17.86
CA GLU A 170 10.74 6.50 18.43
C GLU A 170 10.21 5.09 18.14
N ARG A 171 10.42 4.56 16.94
CA ARG A 171 10.00 3.17 16.60
C ARG A 171 10.75 2.13 17.41
N ILE A 172 12.04 2.31 17.64
CA ILE A 172 12.85 1.43 18.49
C ILE A 172 12.33 1.49 19.92
N ALA A 173 12.20 2.67 20.51
CA ALA A 173 11.72 2.85 21.88
C ALA A 173 10.30 2.27 22.06
N ASN A 174 9.39 2.57 21.13
CA ASN A 174 8.03 2.05 21.16
C ASN A 174 8.01 0.50 21.04
N THR A 175 8.87 -0.07 20.17
CA THR A 175 8.96 -1.54 20.02
C THR A 175 9.47 -2.20 21.30
N GLN A 176 10.45 -1.60 21.99
CA GLN A 176 10.97 -2.10 23.28
C GLN A 176 9.94 -2.02 24.40
N ALA A 177 9.09 -1.00 24.39
CA ALA A 177 8.12 -0.75 25.44
C ALA A 177 6.90 -1.68 25.39
N VAL A 178 6.52 -2.20 24.22
CA VAL A 178 5.35 -3.07 24.09
C VAL A 178 5.62 -4.44 24.67
N THR A 179 4.68 -4.94 25.48
CA THR A 179 4.70 -6.31 26.03
C THR A 179 3.78 -7.24 25.24
N VAL A 180 3.98 -8.56 25.40
CA VAL A 180 3.05 -9.56 24.82
C VAL A 180 1.63 -9.38 25.37
N ALA A 181 1.48 -8.98 26.62
CA ALA A 181 0.19 -8.70 27.24
C ALA A 181 -0.52 -7.51 26.59
N ASP A 182 0.22 -6.47 26.18
CA ASP A 182 -0.33 -5.32 25.46
C ASP A 182 -0.81 -5.71 24.08
N ALA A 183 0.00 -6.48 23.33
CA ALA A 183 -0.36 -6.99 22.01
C ALA A 183 -1.61 -7.90 22.07
N ARG A 184 -1.67 -8.81 23.07
CA ARG A 184 -2.84 -9.67 23.28
C ARG A 184 -4.09 -8.86 23.64
N ARG A 185 -3.95 -7.86 24.54
CA ARG A 185 -5.06 -6.99 24.94
C ARG A 185 -5.61 -6.21 23.73
N PHE A 186 -4.72 -5.67 22.89
CA PHE A 186 -5.12 -5.01 21.65
C PHE A 186 -5.93 -5.95 20.76
N TRP A 187 -5.46 -7.17 20.56
CA TRP A 187 -6.17 -8.17 19.77
C TRP A 187 -7.55 -8.50 20.35
N VAL A 188 -7.66 -8.74 21.66
CA VAL A 188 -8.94 -9.03 22.33
C VAL A 188 -9.93 -7.85 22.19
N GLU A 189 -9.45 -6.62 22.29
CA GLU A 189 -10.28 -5.41 22.26
C GLU A 189 -10.78 -5.06 20.88
N PHE A 190 -9.93 -5.19 19.83
CA PHE A 190 -10.21 -4.59 18.54
C PHE A 190 -10.56 -5.59 17.43
N TYR A 191 -10.17 -6.85 17.51
CA TYR A 191 -10.39 -7.80 16.43
C TYR A 191 -11.83 -8.31 16.39
N GLY A 192 -12.38 -8.34 15.18
CA GLY A 192 -13.71 -8.81 14.85
C GLY A 192 -14.09 -8.38 13.45
N VAL A 193 -15.15 -8.92 12.89
CA VAL A 193 -15.54 -8.70 11.49
C VAL A 193 -16.76 -7.78 11.31
N GLY A 194 -17.23 -7.14 12.38
CA GLY A 194 -18.39 -6.23 12.31
C GLY A 194 -18.18 -5.00 11.40
N ALA A 195 -16.93 -4.65 11.14
CA ALA A 195 -16.51 -3.67 10.14
C ALA A 195 -15.44 -4.34 9.27
N GLY A 196 -15.83 -5.34 8.49
CA GLY A 196 -14.92 -6.11 7.67
C GLY A 196 -15.51 -6.50 6.33
N GLU A 197 -14.63 -6.82 5.40
CA GLU A 197 -14.96 -7.27 4.06
C GLU A 197 -14.20 -8.54 3.71
N ALA A 198 -14.82 -9.40 2.89
CA ALA A 198 -14.13 -10.49 2.23
C ALA A 198 -14.53 -10.58 0.76
N ALA A 199 -13.53 -10.74 -0.10
CA ALA A 199 -13.77 -11.06 -1.50
C ALA A 199 -13.04 -12.34 -1.89
N ILE A 200 -13.74 -13.22 -2.58
CA ILE A 200 -13.23 -14.52 -3.08
C ILE A 200 -13.43 -14.57 -4.60
N VAL A 201 -12.36 -14.86 -5.32
CA VAL A 201 -12.34 -14.93 -6.79
C VAL A 201 -11.73 -16.26 -7.23
N GLY A 202 -12.37 -16.97 -8.13
CA GLY A 202 -11.80 -18.21 -8.69
C GLY A 202 -12.79 -19.36 -8.81
N ASP A 203 -12.27 -20.57 -8.85
CA ASP A 203 -13.06 -21.78 -9.05
C ASP A 203 -13.55 -22.36 -7.71
N PHE A 204 -14.80 -22.06 -7.34
CA PHE A 204 -15.37 -22.53 -6.09
C PHE A 204 -16.90 -22.69 -6.18
N ASP A 205 -17.47 -23.45 -5.27
CA ASP A 205 -18.91 -23.48 -5.04
C ASP A 205 -19.32 -22.34 -4.10
N GLN A 206 -20.24 -21.50 -4.57
CA GLN A 206 -20.70 -20.34 -3.83
C GLN A 206 -21.39 -20.71 -2.52
N GLY A 207 -22.17 -21.78 -2.51
CA GLY A 207 -22.90 -22.24 -1.32
C GLY A 207 -21.95 -22.74 -0.23
N GLU A 208 -20.97 -23.57 -0.61
CA GLU A 208 -19.94 -24.08 0.31
C GLU A 208 -19.10 -22.93 0.92
N VAL A 209 -18.69 -21.95 0.09
CA VAL A 209 -17.89 -20.81 0.55
C VAL A 209 -18.72 -19.91 1.47
N SER A 210 -19.97 -19.62 1.12
CA SER A 210 -20.86 -18.81 1.98
C SER A 210 -21.11 -19.49 3.32
N ALA A 211 -21.30 -20.82 3.33
CA ALA A 211 -21.46 -21.60 4.55
C ALA A 211 -20.19 -21.55 5.43
N ALA A 212 -19.01 -21.76 4.83
CA ALA A 212 -17.73 -21.69 5.56
C ALA A 212 -17.46 -20.28 6.13
N LEU A 213 -17.70 -19.23 5.36
CA LEU A 213 -17.57 -17.84 5.86
C LEU A 213 -18.55 -17.56 7.00
N THR A 214 -19.78 -18.04 6.91
CA THR A 214 -20.79 -17.88 7.96
C THR A 214 -20.40 -18.65 9.23
N GLU A 215 -19.90 -19.88 9.09
CA GLU A 215 -19.39 -20.68 10.21
C GLU A 215 -18.27 -19.97 10.94
N VAL A 216 -17.31 -19.44 10.19
CA VAL A 216 -16.09 -18.85 10.74
C VAL A 216 -16.33 -17.44 11.28
N PHE A 217 -17.07 -16.60 10.57
CA PHE A 217 -17.17 -15.16 10.81
C PHE A 217 -18.56 -14.66 11.15
N GLY A 218 -19.60 -15.47 10.99
CA GLY A 218 -20.99 -15.04 11.09
C GLY A 218 -21.41 -14.47 12.46
N ALA A 219 -20.77 -14.87 13.55
CA ALA A 219 -21.05 -14.40 14.91
C ALA A 219 -19.92 -13.59 15.53
N TRP A 220 -18.79 -13.40 14.83
CA TRP A 220 -17.61 -12.75 15.41
C TRP A 220 -17.66 -11.24 15.25
N LYS A 221 -17.83 -10.52 16.33
CA LYS A 221 -17.84 -9.05 16.36
C LYS A 221 -16.70 -8.51 17.22
N SER A 222 -16.18 -7.34 16.83
CA SER A 222 -15.24 -6.61 17.67
C SER A 222 -15.96 -6.06 18.90
N PRO A 223 -15.34 -6.15 20.12
CA PRO A 223 -15.83 -5.46 21.30
C PRO A 223 -15.79 -3.93 21.14
N ALA A 224 -14.73 -3.40 20.50
CA ALA A 224 -14.59 -1.97 20.28
C ALA A 224 -15.43 -1.50 19.08
N ALA A 225 -15.97 -0.28 19.19
CA ALA A 225 -16.62 0.38 18.07
C ALA A 225 -15.61 0.74 16.98
N TYR A 226 -16.08 0.74 15.73
CA TYR A 226 -15.32 1.21 14.58
C TYR A 226 -15.85 2.52 14.05
N THR A 227 -14.95 3.43 13.72
CA THR A 227 -15.23 4.63 12.92
C THR A 227 -14.06 4.88 12.00
N ARG A 228 -14.32 5.07 10.70
CA ARG A 228 -13.28 5.40 9.73
C ARG A 228 -12.54 6.66 10.17
N ILE A 229 -11.22 6.60 10.16
CA ILE A 229 -10.36 7.74 10.42
C ILE A 229 -10.12 8.46 9.09
N PRO A 230 -10.49 9.74 8.95
CA PRO A 230 -10.27 10.48 7.71
C PRO A 230 -8.79 10.67 7.40
N GLU A 231 -8.46 10.72 6.11
CA GLU A 231 -7.16 11.18 5.66
C GLU A 231 -7.12 12.70 5.61
N LEU A 232 -6.03 13.28 6.14
CA LEU A 232 -5.90 14.71 6.27
C LEU A 232 -4.92 15.27 5.25
N TYR A 233 -5.33 16.29 4.52
CA TYR A 233 -4.42 17.11 3.75
C TYR A 233 -3.56 17.97 4.67
N ALA A 234 -2.27 18.04 4.42
CA ALA A 234 -1.35 18.95 5.09
C ALA A 234 -0.76 19.95 4.10
N ASP A 235 -0.99 21.25 4.36
CA ASP A 235 -0.30 22.32 3.67
C ASP A 235 1.05 22.55 4.35
N LYS A 236 2.10 21.96 3.80
CA LYS A 236 3.48 22.05 4.35
C LYS A 236 4.39 22.81 3.40
N PRO A 237 5.30 23.63 3.93
CA PRO A 237 6.35 24.22 3.12
C PRO A 237 7.27 23.14 2.57
N ALA A 238 7.77 23.35 1.35
CA ALA A 238 8.77 22.46 0.76
C ALA A 238 10.07 22.49 1.56
N VAL A 239 10.66 21.31 1.74
CA VAL A 239 11.96 21.11 2.39
C VAL A 239 12.94 20.51 1.39
N THR A 240 14.19 20.96 1.43
CA THR A 240 15.30 20.28 0.72
C THR A 240 16.29 19.80 1.78
N GLU A 241 16.52 18.48 1.82
CA GLU A 241 17.40 17.85 2.80
C GLU A 241 18.32 16.86 2.13
N GLN A 242 19.58 16.83 2.58
CA GLN A 242 20.60 15.87 2.15
C GLN A 242 21.06 15.07 3.37
N ILE A 243 20.90 13.76 3.32
CA ILE A 243 21.26 12.83 4.40
C ILE A 243 22.52 12.07 3.99
N GLU A 244 23.58 12.21 4.76
CA GLU A 244 24.83 11.49 4.54
C GLU A 244 24.72 10.05 5.08
N THR A 245 25.03 9.05 4.25
CA THR A 245 25.06 7.63 4.62
C THR A 245 26.36 7.00 4.15
N PRO A 246 27.41 7.04 5.00
CA PRO A 246 28.75 6.55 4.62
C PRO A 246 28.74 5.09 4.17
N ASP A 247 29.65 4.78 3.25
CA ASP A 247 29.91 3.41 2.73
C ASP A 247 28.75 2.75 1.99
N LYS A 248 27.75 3.54 1.54
CA LYS A 248 26.64 3.03 0.73
C LYS A 248 26.91 3.19 -0.76
N ALA A 249 26.71 2.10 -1.51
CA ALA A 249 26.93 2.09 -2.96
C ALA A 249 25.88 2.86 -3.74
N ASN A 250 24.67 2.99 -3.19
CA ASN A 250 23.55 3.66 -3.83
C ASN A 250 23.12 4.90 -3.05
N ALA A 251 22.74 5.91 -3.80
CA ALA A 251 22.00 7.07 -3.30
C ALA A 251 20.56 7.04 -3.80
N ILE A 252 19.68 7.69 -3.08
CA ILE A 252 18.29 7.87 -3.46
C ILE A 252 17.94 9.35 -3.49
N LEU A 253 17.13 9.74 -4.48
CA LEU A 253 16.32 10.94 -4.47
C LEU A 253 14.87 10.53 -4.21
N LEU A 254 14.23 11.15 -3.22
CA LEU A 254 12.80 11.15 -3.04
C LEU A 254 12.29 12.58 -3.09
N ALA A 255 11.27 12.83 -3.89
CA ALA A 255 10.57 14.10 -3.89
C ALA A 255 9.08 13.87 -3.73
N GLY A 256 8.39 14.76 -3.03
CA GLY A 256 6.96 14.59 -2.79
C GLY A 256 6.24 15.90 -2.53
N THR A 257 4.97 15.93 -2.88
CA THR A 257 4.06 17.03 -2.57
C THR A 257 2.68 16.50 -2.21
N ASN A 258 2.06 17.11 -1.21
CA ASN A 258 0.69 16.80 -0.85
C ASN A 258 -0.28 17.43 -1.84
N LEU A 259 -1.35 16.71 -2.13
CA LEU A 259 -2.40 17.11 -3.07
C LEU A 259 -3.73 17.23 -2.32
N ARG A 260 -4.46 18.30 -2.59
CA ARG A 260 -5.82 18.46 -2.07
C ARG A 260 -6.80 17.94 -3.13
N LEU A 261 -6.99 16.64 -3.14
CA LEU A 261 -7.69 15.91 -4.17
C LEU A 261 -8.17 14.57 -3.63
N SER A 262 -9.32 14.09 -4.08
CA SER A 262 -9.81 12.72 -3.89
C SER A 262 -10.00 12.02 -5.24
N GLU A 263 -10.12 10.69 -5.25
CA GLU A 263 -10.47 9.96 -6.48
C GLU A 263 -11.82 10.38 -7.09
N SER A 264 -12.70 11.00 -6.28
CA SER A 264 -14.01 11.47 -6.72
C SER A 264 -13.97 12.84 -7.40
N ASP A 265 -12.83 13.52 -7.38
CA ASP A 265 -12.67 14.82 -8.02
C ASP A 265 -12.64 14.71 -9.55
N PRO A 266 -13.28 15.64 -10.27
CA PRO A 266 -13.24 15.66 -11.73
C PRO A 266 -11.83 15.80 -12.31
N GLY A 267 -10.87 16.34 -11.55
CA GLY A 267 -9.46 16.48 -11.94
C GLY A 267 -8.63 15.19 -11.84
N TYR A 268 -9.10 14.22 -11.05
CA TYR A 268 -8.36 12.99 -10.80
C TYR A 268 -7.97 12.21 -12.07
N PRO A 269 -8.88 11.92 -13.02
CA PRO A 269 -8.52 11.17 -14.21
C PRO A 269 -7.42 11.85 -15.05
N ALA A 270 -7.44 13.18 -15.13
CA ALA A 270 -6.44 13.94 -15.87
C ALA A 270 -5.08 13.93 -15.17
N LEU A 271 -5.06 14.05 -13.84
CA LEU A 271 -3.84 13.95 -13.04
C LEU A 271 -3.25 12.54 -13.13
N ALA A 272 -4.08 11.48 -13.04
CA ALA A 272 -3.63 10.10 -13.13
C ALA A 272 -2.93 9.79 -14.45
N ILE A 273 -3.46 10.28 -15.58
CA ILE A 273 -2.78 10.14 -16.88
C ILE A 273 -1.55 11.03 -16.97
N GLY A 274 -1.60 12.24 -16.42
CA GLY A 274 -0.41 13.12 -16.35
C GLY A 274 0.73 12.48 -15.56
N ASP A 275 0.43 11.88 -14.40
CA ASP A 275 1.40 11.13 -13.60
C ASP A 275 1.94 9.91 -14.35
N TYR A 276 1.08 9.13 -15.01
CA TYR A 276 1.49 7.96 -15.78
C TYR A 276 2.53 8.31 -16.87
N ILE A 277 2.32 9.42 -17.57
CA ILE A 277 3.26 9.92 -18.59
C ILE A 277 4.52 10.49 -17.92
N TYR A 278 4.36 11.20 -16.83
CA TYR A 278 5.44 11.87 -16.12
C TYR A 278 6.44 10.87 -15.50
N GLY A 279 5.96 9.90 -14.73
CA GLY A 279 6.81 8.94 -14.02
C GLY A 279 6.17 7.60 -13.70
N GLY A 280 4.84 7.46 -13.84
CA GLY A 280 4.10 6.27 -13.43
C GLY A 280 4.31 5.07 -14.36
N SER A 281 4.62 5.28 -15.64
CA SER A 281 5.01 4.19 -16.55
C SER A 281 6.45 3.76 -16.32
N ALA A 282 6.66 2.45 -16.15
CA ALA A 282 7.96 1.88 -15.80
C ALA A 282 9.00 1.93 -16.95
N PHE A 283 8.57 2.11 -18.21
CA PHE A 283 9.47 1.94 -19.35
C PHE A 283 9.60 3.18 -20.24
N ASP A 284 8.60 4.02 -20.31
CA ASP A 284 8.49 5.12 -21.30
C ASP A 284 8.01 6.45 -20.69
N SER A 285 7.95 6.54 -19.34
CA SER A 285 7.69 7.81 -18.69
C SER A 285 8.85 8.79 -18.87
N ARG A 286 8.56 10.10 -18.82
CA ARG A 286 9.58 11.14 -19.00
C ARG A 286 10.74 11.01 -18.00
N LEU A 287 10.46 10.66 -16.72
CA LEU A 287 11.49 10.48 -15.72
C LEU A 287 12.45 9.33 -16.06
N ILE A 288 11.92 8.15 -16.43
CA ILE A 288 12.77 7.01 -16.74
C ILE A 288 13.55 7.19 -18.03
N VAL A 289 12.93 7.78 -19.06
CA VAL A 289 13.60 8.09 -20.33
C VAL A 289 14.76 9.06 -20.08
N ARG A 290 14.52 10.18 -19.41
CA ARG A 290 15.54 11.21 -19.17
C ARG A 290 16.69 10.69 -18.30
N MET A 291 16.37 10.03 -17.17
CA MET A 291 17.40 9.67 -16.18
C MET A 291 18.13 8.37 -16.50
N ARG A 292 17.46 7.41 -17.14
CA ARG A 292 18.05 6.10 -17.40
C ARG A 292 18.46 5.90 -18.84
N GLN A 293 17.57 6.21 -19.80
CA GLN A 293 17.80 5.86 -21.20
C GLN A 293 18.71 6.88 -21.89
N GLU A 294 18.51 8.18 -21.67
CA GLU A 294 19.30 9.24 -22.32
C GLU A 294 20.62 9.50 -21.61
N GLU A 295 20.63 9.59 -20.28
CA GLU A 295 21.81 10.02 -19.55
C GLU A 295 22.48 8.92 -18.72
N GLY A 296 21.83 7.77 -18.50
CA GLY A 296 22.41 6.67 -17.72
C GLY A 296 22.71 7.00 -16.26
N LEU A 297 21.99 7.98 -15.69
CA LEU A 297 22.23 8.49 -14.33
C LEU A 297 21.66 7.60 -13.24
N SER A 298 20.59 6.87 -13.56
CA SER A 298 19.79 6.16 -12.58
C SER A 298 19.56 4.71 -12.98
N TYR A 299 19.56 3.83 -11.98
CA TYR A 299 19.14 2.42 -12.13
C TYR A 299 17.63 2.29 -12.29
N GLY A 300 16.87 3.22 -11.74
CA GLY A 300 15.43 3.30 -11.83
C GLY A 300 14.92 4.63 -11.32
N ALA A 301 13.95 5.20 -12.03
CA ALA A 301 13.28 6.44 -11.66
C ALA A 301 11.80 6.33 -12.01
N GLY A 302 10.96 7.02 -11.27
CA GLY A 302 9.53 7.02 -11.54
C GLY A 302 8.76 7.89 -10.56
N SER A 303 7.43 7.87 -10.71
CA SER A 303 6.50 8.51 -9.77
C SER A 303 5.42 7.52 -9.31
N ALA A 304 4.79 7.88 -8.21
CA ALA A 304 3.61 7.21 -7.68
C ALA A 304 2.61 8.28 -7.21
N LEU A 305 1.39 8.16 -7.69
CA LEU A 305 0.27 8.99 -7.30
C LEU A 305 -0.60 8.19 -6.31
N ASP A 306 -0.68 8.66 -5.07
CA ASP A 306 -1.55 8.13 -4.03
C ASP A 306 -2.63 9.17 -3.72
N VAL A 307 -3.91 8.80 -3.88
CA VAL A 307 -5.03 9.70 -3.69
C VAL A 307 -6.10 8.97 -2.89
N SER A 308 -6.55 9.62 -1.82
CA SER A 308 -7.63 9.07 -1.01
C SER A 308 -8.90 8.87 -1.83
N PRO A 309 -9.57 7.72 -1.69
CA PRO A 309 -10.85 7.48 -2.36
C PRO A 309 -11.96 8.47 -1.99
N GLU A 310 -11.93 8.99 -0.75
CA GLU A 310 -13.04 9.78 -0.19
C GLU A 310 -12.61 11.16 0.33
N ASP A 311 -11.40 11.27 0.88
CA ASP A 311 -10.93 12.50 1.52
C ASP A 311 -10.14 13.37 0.54
N GLN A 312 -10.18 14.69 0.73
CA GLN A 312 -9.38 15.65 -0.06
C GLN A 312 -7.90 15.60 0.36
N ALA A 313 -7.30 14.43 0.19
CA ALA A 313 -5.93 14.14 0.59
C ALA A 313 -5.28 13.18 -0.42
N GLY A 314 -4.09 13.52 -0.85
CA GLY A 314 -3.26 12.69 -1.72
C GLY A 314 -1.82 13.13 -1.70
N GLN A 315 -0.97 12.38 -2.37
CA GLN A 315 0.44 12.67 -2.51
C GLN A 315 0.95 12.25 -3.88
N LEU A 316 1.75 13.09 -4.52
CA LEU A 316 2.61 12.70 -5.62
C LEU A 316 4.01 12.46 -5.05
N LEU A 317 4.52 11.26 -5.25
CA LEU A 317 5.87 10.84 -4.90
C LEU A 317 6.71 10.65 -6.16
N VAL A 318 7.96 11.08 -6.14
CA VAL A 318 8.96 10.79 -7.18
C VAL A 318 10.16 10.13 -6.53
N TYR A 319 10.76 9.16 -7.20
CA TYR A 319 11.98 8.51 -6.74
C TYR A 319 12.99 8.34 -7.88
N ALA A 320 14.27 8.34 -7.52
CA ALA A 320 15.34 7.89 -8.40
C ALA A 320 16.48 7.28 -7.59
N ILE A 321 17.00 6.14 -8.04
CA ILE A 321 18.11 5.42 -7.42
C ILE A 321 19.33 5.56 -8.32
N SER A 322 20.43 6.05 -7.79
CA SER A 322 21.66 6.31 -8.57
C SER A 322 22.91 6.00 -7.78
N ALA A 323 24.06 6.03 -8.45
CA ALA A 323 25.34 6.14 -7.75
C ALA A 323 25.43 7.53 -7.05
N PRO A 324 26.05 7.61 -5.88
CA PRO A 324 26.13 8.87 -5.11
C PRO A 324 26.69 10.06 -5.90
N GLU A 325 27.70 9.83 -6.73
CA GLU A 325 28.31 10.85 -7.59
C GLU A 325 27.37 11.44 -8.65
N ASN A 326 26.32 10.72 -9.02
CA ASN A 326 25.32 11.15 -10.00
C ASN A 326 24.16 11.95 -9.38
N THR A 327 24.04 11.98 -8.05
CA THR A 327 22.87 12.55 -7.36
C THR A 327 22.59 14.01 -7.76
N GLY A 328 23.64 14.85 -7.91
CA GLY A 328 23.46 16.23 -8.35
C GLY A 328 22.82 16.34 -9.75
N LYS A 329 23.24 15.48 -10.67
CA LYS A 329 22.66 15.43 -12.03
C LYS A 329 21.24 14.88 -12.01
N VAL A 330 20.97 13.87 -11.16
CA VAL A 330 19.63 13.32 -10.97
C VAL A 330 18.65 14.37 -10.44
N VAL A 331 19.09 15.20 -9.45
CA VAL A 331 18.27 16.33 -8.96
C VAL A 331 18.00 17.34 -10.05
N THR A 332 18.99 17.66 -10.90
CA THR A 332 18.83 18.58 -12.02
C THR A 332 17.84 18.01 -13.05
N ALA A 333 18.03 16.76 -13.49
CA ALA A 333 17.15 16.10 -14.43
C ALA A 333 15.70 15.98 -13.90
N PHE A 334 15.53 15.66 -12.61
CA PHE A 334 14.22 15.66 -11.95
C PHE A 334 13.53 17.03 -12.08
N ARG A 335 14.22 18.11 -11.74
CA ARG A 335 13.65 19.46 -11.82
C ARG A 335 13.29 19.85 -13.26
N GLU A 336 14.19 19.63 -14.21
CA GLU A 336 13.96 19.92 -15.63
C GLU A 336 12.75 19.18 -16.19
N VAL A 337 12.61 17.87 -15.89
CA VAL A 337 11.45 17.08 -16.32
C VAL A 337 10.17 17.57 -15.67
N THR A 338 10.21 17.90 -14.37
CA THR A 338 9.03 18.41 -13.66
C THR A 338 8.59 19.77 -14.21
N ASP A 339 9.53 20.72 -14.37
CA ASP A 339 9.27 22.05 -14.91
C ASP A 339 8.73 21.96 -16.34
N SER A 340 9.32 21.10 -17.18
CA SER A 340 8.86 20.85 -18.55
C SER A 340 7.45 20.26 -18.58
N ALA A 341 7.11 19.32 -17.70
CA ALA A 341 5.78 18.74 -17.64
C ALA A 341 4.72 19.77 -17.20
N VAL A 342 5.05 20.63 -16.24
CA VAL A 342 4.15 21.68 -15.75
C VAL A 342 4.01 22.83 -16.75
N ALA A 343 5.11 23.34 -17.31
CA ALA A 343 5.09 24.50 -18.20
C ALA A 343 4.65 24.13 -19.63
N GLY A 344 5.24 23.06 -20.20
CA GLY A 344 5.01 22.62 -21.59
C GLY A 344 3.81 21.70 -21.76
N GLY A 345 3.39 21.03 -20.70
CA GLY A 345 2.34 20.02 -20.75
C GLY A 345 2.78 18.74 -21.49
N PHE A 346 1.80 17.99 -21.99
CA PHE A 346 2.00 16.71 -22.67
C PHE A 346 1.53 16.78 -24.13
N THR A 347 2.28 16.14 -25.03
CA THR A 347 1.96 16.10 -26.45
C THR A 347 0.76 15.17 -26.73
N PRO A 348 0.06 15.35 -27.87
CA PRO A 348 -1.02 14.44 -28.27
C PRO A 348 -0.59 12.97 -28.34
N GLU A 349 0.64 12.70 -28.77
CA GLU A 349 1.20 11.35 -28.87
C GLU A 349 1.41 10.73 -27.48
N GLU A 350 2.02 11.47 -26.55
CA GLU A 350 2.22 11.02 -25.15
C GLU A 350 0.88 10.72 -24.48
N VAL A 351 -0.12 11.60 -24.65
CA VAL A 351 -1.44 11.39 -24.06
C VAL A 351 -2.15 10.18 -24.68
N SER A 352 -2.05 9.99 -25.97
CA SER A 352 -2.63 8.82 -26.64
C SER A 352 -2.00 7.52 -26.13
N LYS A 353 -0.67 7.45 -26.06
CA LYS A 353 0.07 6.30 -25.54
C LYS A 353 -0.18 6.09 -24.04
N GLY A 354 -0.15 7.17 -23.25
CA GLY A 354 -0.38 7.13 -21.80
C GLY A 354 -1.76 6.60 -21.46
N LYS A 355 -2.82 7.06 -22.12
CA LYS A 355 -4.18 6.55 -21.94
C LYS A 355 -4.26 5.05 -22.28
N ALA A 356 -3.73 4.64 -23.41
CA ALA A 356 -3.74 3.24 -23.84
C ALA A 356 -3.00 2.34 -22.85
N GLY A 357 -1.79 2.74 -22.44
CA GLY A 357 -0.97 2.00 -21.47
C GLY A 357 -1.62 1.90 -20.09
N TYR A 358 -2.15 3.00 -19.58
CA TYR A 358 -2.83 3.03 -18.27
C TYR A 358 -4.09 2.15 -18.26
N LEU A 359 -4.94 2.25 -19.27
CA LEU A 359 -6.14 1.43 -19.40
C LEU A 359 -5.79 -0.07 -19.53
N GLN A 360 -4.74 -0.38 -20.29
CA GLN A 360 -4.23 -1.76 -20.38
C GLN A 360 -3.72 -2.26 -19.03
N GLN A 361 -3.00 -1.44 -18.27
CA GLN A 361 -2.54 -1.79 -16.92
C GLN A 361 -3.72 -2.12 -15.99
N LEU A 362 -4.78 -1.29 -15.98
CA LEU A 362 -6.00 -1.56 -15.22
C LEU A 362 -6.67 -2.87 -15.65
N GLN A 363 -6.70 -3.14 -16.97
CA GLN A 363 -7.26 -4.38 -17.48
C GLN A 363 -6.44 -5.60 -17.04
N LEU A 364 -5.11 -5.54 -17.13
CA LEU A 364 -4.21 -6.62 -16.71
C LEU A 364 -4.32 -6.90 -15.21
N ALA A 365 -4.40 -5.86 -14.37
CA ALA A 365 -4.59 -6.01 -12.93
C ALA A 365 -5.84 -6.84 -12.59
N ARG A 366 -6.90 -6.73 -13.38
CA ARG A 366 -8.13 -7.52 -13.20
C ARG A 366 -8.05 -8.97 -13.73
N THR A 367 -7.00 -9.32 -14.45
CA THR A 367 -6.76 -10.73 -14.84
C THR A 367 -6.08 -11.54 -13.75
N ASP A 368 -5.44 -10.89 -12.81
CA ASP A 368 -4.86 -11.50 -11.62
C ASP A 368 -5.92 -11.60 -10.52
N ASP A 369 -6.28 -12.83 -10.14
CA ASP A 369 -7.37 -13.10 -9.19
C ASP A 369 -7.05 -12.59 -7.78
N SER A 370 -5.78 -12.55 -7.39
CA SER A 370 -5.36 -12.00 -6.10
C SER A 370 -5.55 -10.47 -6.08
N GLN A 371 -5.11 -9.77 -7.14
CA GLN A 371 -5.34 -8.34 -7.25
C GLN A 371 -6.83 -8.01 -7.34
N LEU A 372 -7.59 -8.78 -8.10
CA LEU A 372 -9.04 -8.58 -8.25
C LEU A 372 -9.77 -8.80 -6.92
N SER A 373 -9.38 -9.80 -6.11
CA SER A 373 -9.97 -10.00 -4.78
C SER A 373 -9.71 -8.79 -3.87
N GLY A 374 -8.51 -8.20 -3.91
CA GLY A 374 -8.17 -6.97 -3.20
C GLY A 374 -9.01 -5.78 -3.65
N GLN A 375 -9.17 -5.58 -4.97
CA GLN A 375 -10.02 -4.53 -5.53
C GLN A 375 -11.48 -4.69 -5.10
N LEU A 376 -12.05 -5.88 -5.19
CA LEU A 376 -13.42 -6.13 -4.77
C LEU A 376 -13.63 -5.89 -3.27
N THR A 377 -12.66 -6.26 -2.43
CA THR A 377 -12.68 -5.98 -0.99
C THR A 377 -12.70 -4.47 -0.73
N GLU A 378 -11.88 -3.71 -1.46
CA GLU A 378 -11.85 -2.25 -1.34
C GLU A 378 -13.16 -1.61 -1.82
N ARG A 379 -13.73 -2.09 -2.95
CA ARG A 379 -15.03 -1.59 -3.42
C ARG A 379 -16.15 -1.85 -2.41
N LEU A 380 -16.12 -2.99 -1.69
CA LEU A 380 -17.07 -3.25 -0.60
C LEU A 380 -16.93 -2.24 0.54
N PHE A 381 -15.69 -1.94 0.96
CA PHE A 381 -15.40 -0.97 2.00
C PHE A 381 -15.95 0.42 1.65
N LEU A 382 -15.67 0.87 0.42
CA LEU A 382 -16.07 2.18 -0.08
C LEU A 382 -17.56 2.28 -0.47
N GLY A 383 -18.33 1.20 -0.38
CA GLY A 383 -19.70 1.17 -0.90
C GLY A 383 -19.79 1.37 -2.41
N ARG A 384 -18.72 1.05 -3.13
CA ARG A 384 -18.61 1.13 -4.60
C ARG A 384 -18.81 -0.26 -5.24
N THR A 385 -19.10 -0.26 -6.54
CA THR A 385 -19.04 -1.46 -7.39
C THR A 385 -18.04 -1.23 -8.52
N MET A 386 -17.81 -2.24 -9.35
CA MET A 386 -16.96 -2.10 -10.55
C MET A 386 -17.54 -1.12 -11.60
N GLN A 387 -18.76 -0.62 -11.39
CA GLN A 387 -19.32 0.48 -12.20
C GLN A 387 -18.53 1.78 -12.01
N TRP A 388 -17.97 2.00 -10.82
CA TRP A 388 -17.07 3.14 -10.57
C TRP A 388 -15.83 3.04 -11.47
N ASP A 389 -15.23 1.84 -11.58
CA ASP A 389 -14.07 1.60 -12.44
C ASP A 389 -14.43 1.81 -13.92
N ALA A 390 -15.60 1.36 -14.36
CA ALA A 390 -16.07 1.60 -15.72
C ALA A 390 -16.23 3.10 -16.03
N THR A 391 -16.72 3.87 -15.06
CA THR A 391 -16.89 5.32 -15.18
C THR A 391 -15.53 6.02 -15.27
N LEU A 392 -14.57 5.62 -14.42
CA LEU A 392 -13.20 6.14 -14.46
C LEU A 392 -12.53 5.85 -15.81
N GLU A 393 -12.61 4.62 -16.30
CA GLU A 393 -12.04 4.24 -17.61
C GLU A 393 -12.66 5.03 -18.76
N SER A 394 -13.97 5.25 -18.72
CA SER A 394 -14.67 6.07 -19.71
C SER A 394 -14.20 7.54 -19.65
N ALA A 395 -14.08 8.11 -18.46
CA ALA A 395 -13.58 9.46 -18.27
C ALA A 395 -12.14 9.62 -18.80
N ILE A 396 -11.25 8.66 -18.49
CA ILE A 396 -9.88 8.61 -19.02
C ILE A 396 -9.90 8.55 -20.54
N GLY A 397 -10.72 7.69 -21.14
CA GLY A 397 -10.86 7.53 -22.59
C GLY A 397 -11.21 8.85 -23.30
N ALA A 398 -12.04 9.67 -22.66
CA ALA A 398 -12.52 10.95 -23.21
C ALA A 398 -11.53 12.12 -23.05
N LEU A 399 -10.47 11.99 -22.25
CA LEU A 399 -9.50 13.08 -22.01
C LEU A 399 -8.79 13.54 -23.28
N THR A 400 -8.70 14.86 -23.45
CA THR A 400 -7.88 15.53 -24.45
C THR A 400 -6.49 15.86 -23.91
N PRO A 401 -5.47 16.07 -24.76
CA PRO A 401 -4.14 16.50 -24.34
C PRO A 401 -4.14 17.79 -23.52
N ALA A 402 -5.00 18.72 -23.87
CA ALA A 402 -5.14 19.98 -23.14
C ALA A 402 -5.68 19.76 -21.72
N GLN A 403 -6.64 18.85 -21.53
CA GLN A 403 -7.19 18.51 -20.23
C GLN A 403 -6.16 17.79 -19.35
N VAL A 404 -5.38 16.85 -19.89
CA VAL A 404 -4.32 16.16 -19.15
C VAL A 404 -3.26 17.15 -18.68
N SER A 405 -2.79 18.03 -19.58
CA SER A 405 -1.79 19.05 -19.26
C SER A 405 -2.31 20.06 -18.22
N ALA A 406 -3.56 20.49 -18.34
CA ALA A 406 -4.18 21.40 -17.38
C ALA A 406 -4.38 20.73 -16.00
N GLY A 407 -4.82 19.45 -15.97
CA GLY A 407 -4.99 18.67 -14.76
C GLY A 407 -3.68 18.47 -14.02
N PHE A 408 -2.61 18.09 -14.72
CA PHE A 408 -1.30 17.95 -14.09
C PHE A 408 -0.80 19.28 -13.51
N ARG A 409 -0.89 20.36 -14.26
CA ARG A 409 -0.49 21.72 -13.82
C ARG A 409 -1.31 22.24 -12.64
N ALA A 410 -2.57 21.86 -12.53
CA ALA A 410 -3.43 22.30 -11.44
C ALA A 410 -3.00 21.76 -10.07
N PHE A 411 -2.39 20.58 -10.05
CA PHE A 411 -2.03 19.91 -8.80
C PHE A 411 -0.53 19.84 -8.54
N VAL A 412 0.30 19.86 -9.58
CA VAL A 412 1.76 19.74 -9.44
C VAL A 412 2.40 21.13 -9.53
N ASN A 413 3.00 21.55 -8.41
CA ASN A 413 3.77 22.78 -8.34
C ASN A 413 5.22 22.44 -7.94
N PRO A 414 6.20 22.61 -8.86
CA PRO A 414 7.61 22.26 -8.60
C PRO A 414 8.19 22.94 -7.36
N SER A 415 7.78 24.18 -7.07
CA SER A 415 8.29 24.94 -5.93
C SER A 415 7.77 24.44 -4.57
N ARG A 416 6.76 23.59 -4.57
CA ARG A 416 6.15 23.00 -3.37
C ARG A 416 6.59 21.57 -3.12
N MET A 417 7.46 21.02 -3.95
CA MET A 417 7.95 19.66 -3.78
C MET A 417 9.09 19.64 -2.75
N THR A 418 8.88 18.87 -1.67
CA THR A 418 9.94 18.48 -0.76
C THR A 418 10.89 17.53 -1.47
N VAL A 419 12.19 17.74 -1.34
CA VAL A 419 13.23 16.93 -2.00
C VAL A 419 14.21 16.43 -0.94
N ILE A 420 14.28 15.12 -0.79
CA ILE A 420 15.20 14.45 0.12
C ILE A 420 16.17 13.63 -0.71
N THR A 421 17.47 13.78 -0.45
CA THR A 421 18.51 12.90 -1.00
C THR A 421 19.23 12.19 0.14
N ALA A 422 19.56 10.92 -0.03
CA ALA A 422 20.36 10.18 0.93
C ALA A 422 21.39 9.31 0.20
N GLY A 423 22.63 9.29 0.66
CA GLY A 423 23.74 8.57 0.02
C GLY A 423 25.09 8.92 0.61
N ASP A 424 26.15 8.27 0.12
CA ASP A 424 27.55 8.57 0.48
C ASP A 424 28.09 9.69 -0.43
N PHE A 425 27.77 10.94 -0.10
CA PHE A 425 28.17 12.10 -0.91
C PHE A 425 29.58 12.58 -0.62
N ALA A 426 30.17 12.17 0.51
CA ALA A 426 31.56 12.48 0.85
C ALA A 426 32.54 11.75 -0.07
N LYS A 427 32.20 10.55 -0.47
CA LYS A 427 33.02 9.71 -1.37
C LYS A 427 33.15 10.28 -2.78
N GLY A 428 32.11 10.96 -3.29
CA GLY A 428 32.12 11.65 -4.59
C GLY A 428 32.96 12.91 -4.62
N LYS A 429 33.42 13.43 -3.45
CA LYS A 429 34.28 14.60 -3.30
C LYS A 429 35.74 14.23 -3.05
N ALA A 430 36.06 12.96 -2.82
CA ALA A 430 37.45 12.53 -2.63
C ALA A 430 38.19 12.65 -3.98
N PRO A 431 39.42 13.22 -4.02
CA PRO A 431 40.24 13.21 -5.22
C PRO A 431 40.51 11.74 -5.62
N PRO A 432 40.61 11.42 -6.93
CA PRO A 432 40.91 10.08 -7.37
C PRO A 432 42.19 9.60 -6.69
N ALA A 433 42.14 8.38 -6.14
CA ALA A 433 43.31 7.76 -5.56
C ALA A 433 44.45 7.81 -6.59
N GLN A 434 45.58 8.46 -6.25
CA GLN A 434 46.76 8.50 -7.09
C GLN A 434 47.25 7.06 -7.25
N PRO A 435 47.68 6.67 -8.47
CA PRO A 435 48.12 5.30 -8.79
C PRO A 435 49.35 4.87 -8.00
#